data_8aedccbd6dd3ab42ae3e68658d8a4a8a
#
_entry.id   8aedccbd6dd3ab42ae3e68658d8a4a8a
#
_cell.length_a   1.000
_cell.length_b   1.000
_cell.length_c   1.000
_cell.angle_alpha   90.00
_cell.angle_beta   90.00
_cell.angle_gamma   90.00
#
_symmetry.space_group_name_H-M   'P 1'
#
loop_
_entity.id
_entity.type
_entity.pdbx_description
1 polymer ?
#
loop_
_entity_poly.entity_id
_entity_poly.type
_entity_poly.pdbx_seq_one_letter_code
_entity_poly.pdbx_strand_id
1 'polypeptide(L)'
;MRSKIRNASGASRRSVLSGLAASAVATRALAQSEDPLQQLIEQNQRGDLGQGFDSASRTIHMPKASLPTLSPANIPTTEAAIARYEQIVAAGGWPQVPQAERMRTGARNPAVIALRQRLTLSGDLDPSAVENDIYDSYVEAAVKRFQARHGISADGRPGALTLKALNVPAEQR
;
A
#
# COMPACT_ATOMS: atom_id res chain seq x y z
N MET A 1 -26.78 -70.49 -34.78
CA MET A 1 -27.89 -71.33 -34.26
C MET A 1 -28.36 -70.71 -32.96
N ARG A 2 -29.57 -70.20 -33.02
CA ARG A 2 -30.76 -70.40 -32.20
C ARG A 2 -30.46 -70.34 -30.68
N SER A 3 -31.03 -69.31 -30.02
CA SER A 3 -32.42 -69.21 -29.53
C SER A 3 -32.50 -69.48 -28.03
N LYS A 4 -33.04 -68.67 -27.18
CA LYS A 4 -34.43 -68.39 -26.76
C LYS A 4 -34.42 -67.77 -25.37
N ILE A 5 -34.86 -66.58 -25.16
CA ILE A 5 -36.14 -66.09 -24.62
C ILE A 5 -36.69 -66.90 -23.39
N ARG A 6 -36.95 -66.19 -22.28
CA ARG A 6 -38.20 -66.02 -21.51
C ARG A 6 -37.88 -65.48 -20.11
N ASN A 7 -38.35 -64.29 -19.79
CA ASN A 7 -39.61 -63.95 -19.07
C ASN A 7 -39.74 -64.62 -17.71
N ALA A 8 -39.90 -63.90 -16.64
CA ALA A 8 -41.06 -63.16 -16.17
C ALA A 8 -40.78 -62.60 -14.75
N SER A 9 -41.05 -61.36 -14.55
CA SER A 9 -42.21 -60.82 -13.77
C SER A 9 -42.15 -61.00 -12.26
N GLY A 10 -42.27 -59.87 -11.57
CA GLY A 10 -42.70 -59.82 -10.17
C GLY A 10 -41.83 -58.94 -9.28
N ALA A 11 -41.72 -57.68 -9.52
CA ALA A 11 -41.13 -56.77 -8.56
C ALA A 11 -42.20 -55.90 -7.91
N SER A 12 -42.42 -56.17 -6.67
CA SER A 12 -43.32 -55.47 -5.76
C SER A 12 -42.98 -53.97 -5.64
N ARG A 13 -44.01 -53.15 -5.78
CA ARG A 13 -43.96 -51.67 -5.73
C ARG A 13 -43.73 -51.09 -4.32
N ARG A 14 -42.97 -51.72 -3.44
CA ARG A 14 -42.81 -51.21 -2.06
C ARG A 14 -41.39 -50.88 -1.60
N SER A 15 -40.41 -50.93 -2.49
CA SER A 15 -38.98 -50.68 -2.08
C SER A 15 -38.37 -49.38 -2.66
N VAL A 16 -39.18 -48.47 -3.21
CA VAL A 16 -38.64 -47.27 -3.91
C VAL A 16 -38.61 -46.01 -3.02
N LEU A 17 -39.13 -46.06 -1.81
CA LEU A 17 -39.23 -44.84 -0.94
C LEU A 17 -38.14 -44.69 0.12
N SER A 18 -37.21 -45.61 0.23
CA SER A 18 -36.15 -45.52 1.25
C SER A 18 -34.78 -45.06 0.70
N GLY A 19 -34.65 -44.88 -0.60
CA GLY A 19 -33.38 -44.50 -1.26
C GLY A 19 -33.13 -43.01 -1.46
N LEU A 20 -34.14 -42.16 -1.29
CA LEU A 20 -34.01 -40.73 -1.57
C LEU A 20 -33.59 -39.84 -0.41
N ALA A 21 -33.59 -40.38 0.82
CA ALA A 21 -33.16 -39.60 2.00
C ALA A 21 -31.62 -39.60 2.23
N ALA A 22 -30.92 -40.60 1.70
CA ALA A 22 -29.48 -40.73 1.88
C ALA A 22 -28.66 -39.86 0.87
N SER A 23 -29.24 -39.57 -0.29
CA SER A 23 -28.54 -38.77 -1.30
C SER A 23 -28.52 -37.25 -1.00
N ALA A 24 -29.49 -36.77 -0.21
CA ALA A 24 -29.56 -35.33 0.11
C ALA A 24 -28.58 -34.92 1.21
N VAL A 25 -28.11 -35.84 2.05
CA VAL A 25 -27.13 -35.58 3.09
C VAL A 25 -25.69 -35.58 2.52
N ALA A 26 -25.42 -36.45 1.55
CA ALA A 26 -24.12 -36.53 0.91
C ALA A 26 -23.80 -35.31 0.02
N THR A 27 -24.80 -34.75 -0.65
CA THR A 27 -24.64 -33.53 -1.47
C THR A 27 -24.46 -32.27 -0.62
N ARG A 28 -24.97 -32.26 0.62
CA ARG A 28 -24.80 -31.11 1.51
C ARG A 28 -23.43 -31.12 2.23
N ALA A 29 -22.82 -32.28 2.36
CA ALA A 29 -21.47 -32.42 2.95
C ALA A 29 -20.37 -32.08 1.93
N LEU A 30 -20.62 -32.22 0.62
CA LEU A 30 -19.66 -31.83 -0.44
C LEU A 30 -19.73 -30.34 -0.80
N ALA A 31 -20.80 -29.64 -0.40
CA ALA A 31 -20.91 -28.20 -0.62
C ALA A 31 -20.28 -27.34 0.50
N GLN A 32 -19.71 -27.97 1.53
CA GLN A 32 -19.03 -27.29 2.63
C GLN A 32 -17.54 -27.63 2.76
N SER A 33 -16.96 -28.30 1.78
CA SER A 33 -15.51 -28.26 1.62
C SER A 33 -15.18 -26.96 0.89
N GLU A 34 -15.24 -25.85 1.62
CA GLU A 34 -14.58 -24.64 1.18
C GLU A 34 -13.13 -25.01 0.89
N ASP A 35 -12.76 -24.89 -0.39
CA ASP A 35 -11.41 -25.21 -0.85
C ASP A 35 -10.42 -24.44 0.03
N PRO A 36 -9.47 -25.12 0.72
CA PRO A 36 -8.48 -24.44 1.55
C PRO A 36 -7.73 -23.35 0.82
N LEU A 37 -7.63 -23.47 -0.52
CA LEU A 37 -7.05 -22.45 -1.38
C LEU A 37 -7.97 -21.23 -1.52
N GLN A 38 -9.30 -21.41 -1.54
CA GLN A 38 -10.21 -20.27 -1.57
C GLN A 38 -10.23 -19.54 -0.24
N GLN A 39 -10.18 -20.24 0.89
CA GLN A 39 -10.02 -19.62 2.21
C GLN A 39 -8.69 -18.88 2.34
N LEU A 40 -7.60 -19.43 1.80
CA LEU A 40 -6.30 -18.77 1.77
C LEU A 40 -6.30 -17.54 0.85
N ILE A 41 -6.98 -17.60 -0.29
CA ILE A 41 -7.14 -16.48 -1.22
C ILE A 41 -8.03 -15.40 -0.61
N GLU A 42 -9.15 -15.75 0.04
CA GLU A 42 -10.01 -14.79 0.72
C GLU A 42 -9.33 -14.19 1.96
N GLN A 43 -8.56 -14.97 2.70
CA GLN A 43 -7.75 -14.50 3.82
C GLN A 43 -6.62 -13.59 3.36
N ASN A 44 -5.97 -13.89 2.22
CA ASN A 44 -4.98 -13.02 1.61
C ASN A 44 -5.59 -11.80 0.89
N GLN A 45 -6.81 -11.89 0.38
CA GLN A 45 -7.51 -10.74 -0.19
C GLN A 45 -8.12 -9.82 0.88
N ARG A 46 -8.48 -10.36 2.04
CA ARG A 46 -8.85 -9.58 3.24
C ARG A 46 -7.66 -9.29 4.14
N GLY A 47 -6.58 -10.05 3.99
CA GLY A 47 -5.36 -9.89 4.74
C GLY A 47 -4.56 -8.73 4.20
N ASP A 48 -4.43 -7.78 5.03
CA ASP A 48 -3.30 -6.90 5.39
C ASP A 48 -2.30 -6.44 4.29
N LEU A 49 -2.25 -7.08 3.12
CA LEU A 49 -1.46 -6.59 2.00
C LEU A 49 -2.02 -5.28 1.42
N GLY A 50 -3.33 -5.02 1.58
CA GLY A 50 -3.97 -3.77 1.21
C GLY A 50 -3.90 -2.71 2.31
N GLN A 51 -3.78 -3.10 3.57
CA GLN A 51 -3.81 -2.13 4.68
C GLN A 51 -2.44 -1.56 5.04
N GLY A 52 -1.37 -2.34 4.95
CA GLY A 52 -0.02 -1.87 5.27
C GLY A 52 0.57 -0.98 4.18
N PHE A 53 0.44 -1.36 2.91
CA PHE A 53 0.99 -0.60 1.79
C PHE A 53 0.08 0.54 1.33
N ASP A 54 -1.23 0.35 1.41
CA ASP A 54 -2.21 1.33 0.91
C ASP A 54 -2.57 2.37 1.98
N SER A 55 -2.43 2.08 3.27
CA SER A 55 -2.65 3.04 4.34
C SER A 55 -1.59 4.15 4.35
N ALA A 56 -0.32 3.83 4.08
CA ALA A 56 0.73 4.83 3.95
C ALA A 56 0.49 5.75 2.74
N SER A 57 -0.11 5.22 1.67
CA SER A 57 -0.45 5.96 0.45
C SER A 57 -1.76 6.75 0.58
N ARG A 58 -2.72 6.25 1.36
CA ARG A 58 -4.06 6.87 1.53
C ARG A 58 -4.14 7.85 2.67
N THR A 59 -3.34 7.67 3.71
CA THR A 59 -3.44 8.54 4.89
C THR A 59 -2.43 9.67 4.80
N ILE A 60 -2.65 10.60 3.87
CA ILE A 60 -2.07 11.93 4.04
C ILE A 60 -2.88 12.58 5.16
N HIS A 61 -2.50 12.33 6.39
CA HIS A 61 -2.97 13.12 7.51
C HIS A 61 -2.33 14.50 7.36
N MET A 62 -3.05 15.39 6.67
CA MET A 62 -2.90 16.81 6.92
C MET A 62 -3.37 17.02 8.35
N PRO A 63 -2.52 17.30 9.32
CA PRO A 63 -3.00 17.70 10.61
C PRO A 63 -3.84 18.95 10.37
N LYS A 64 -5.17 18.83 10.49
CA LYS A 64 -6.01 20.00 10.67
C LYS A 64 -5.56 20.57 11.99
N ALA A 65 -4.66 21.56 11.93
CA ALA A 65 -4.26 22.29 13.10
C ALA A 65 -5.53 22.89 13.70
N SER A 66 -6.02 22.30 14.76
CA SER A 66 -7.08 22.86 15.58
C SER A 66 -6.56 24.05 16.40
N LEU A 67 -5.25 24.32 16.31
CA LEU A 67 -4.58 25.41 17.00
C LEU A 67 -4.62 26.67 16.13
N PRO A 68 -4.91 27.83 16.75
CA PRO A 68 -4.80 29.11 16.06
C PRO A 68 -3.40 29.27 15.46
N THR A 69 -3.31 29.84 14.27
CA THR A 69 -2.04 30.07 13.56
C THR A 69 -1.02 30.89 14.36
N LEU A 70 -1.48 31.64 15.36
CA LEU A 70 -0.68 32.43 16.30
C LEU A 70 -0.90 31.87 17.71
N SER A 71 -0.21 30.79 18.05
CA SER A 71 -0.21 30.24 19.41
C SER A 71 1.19 30.39 20.02
N PRO A 72 1.31 30.69 21.33
CA PRO A 72 2.60 30.67 22.03
C PRO A 72 3.34 29.33 21.88
N ALA A 73 2.62 28.23 21.67
CA ALA A 73 3.20 26.92 21.41
C ALA A 73 3.95 26.84 20.04
N ASN A 74 3.73 27.77 19.14
CA ASN A 74 4.45 27.81 17.86
C ASN A 74 5.89 28.28 18.02
N ILE A 75 6.20 29.06 19.05
CA ILE A 75 7.57 29.56 19.29
C ILE A 75 8.57 28.41 19.45
N PRO A 76 8.43 27.52 20.44
CA PRO A 76 9.39 26.42 20.61
C PRO A 76 9.42 25.46 19.42
N THR A 77 8.31 25.28 18.73
CA THR A 77 8.25 24.45 17.52
C THR A 77 9.05 25.06 16.39
N THR A 78 8.97 26.38 16.22
CA THR A 78 9.72 27.13 15.19
C THR A 78 11.22 27.12 15.53
N GLU A 79 11.59 27.37 16.79
CA GLU A 79 12.98 27.32 17.25
C GLU A 79 13.60 25.94 17.02
N ALA A 80 12.88 24.87 17.35
CA ALA A 80 13.31 23.51 17.07
C ALA A 80 13.48 23.24 15.56
N ALA A 81 12.62 23.79 14.73
CA ALA A 81 12.75 23.70 13.27
C ALA A 81 13.99 24.45 12.77
N ILE A 82 14.24 25.66 13.25
CA ILE A 82 15.43 26.45 12.91
C ILE A 82 16.70 25.67 13.29
N ALA A 83 16.82 25.21 14.53
CA ALA A 83 17.97 24.44 14.99
C ALA A 83 18.22 23.19 14.13
N ARG A 84 17.16 22.51 13.70
CA ARG A 84 17.27 21.37 12.78
C ARG A 84 17.81 21.78 11.41
N TYR A 85 17.35 22.87 10.83
CA TYR A 85 17.88 23.38 9.55
C TYR A 85 19.33 23.81 9.66
N GLU A 86 19.73 24.48 10.76
CA GLU A 86 21.11 24.83 11.05
C GLU A 86 22.02 23.59 11.08
N GLN A 87 21.58 22.50 11.72
CA GLN A 87 22.31 21.24 11.72
C GLN A 87 22.47 20.65 10.32
N ILE A 88 21.42 20.72 9.49
CA ILE A 88 21.46 20.25 8.11
C ILE A 88 22.48 21.08 7.31
N VAL A 89 22.45 22.40 7.46
CA VAL A 89 23.40 23.30 6.78
C VAL A 89 24.83 23.02 7.25
N ALA A 90 25.06 22.88 8.56
CA ALA A 90 26.37 22.56 9.11
C ALA A 90 26.90 21.19 8.62
N ALA A 91 26.04 20.26 8.31
CA ALA A 91 26.39 18.97 7.70
C ALA A 91 26.62 19.04 6.18
N GLY A 92 26.57 20.24 5.56
CA GLY A 92 26.75 20.43 4.13
C GLY A 92 25.46 20.48 3.30
N GLY A 93 24.32 20.65 3.97
CA GLY A 93 23.01 20.72 3.33
C GLY A 93 22.44 19.35 2.95
N TRP A 94 21.58 19.33 1.97
CA TRP A 94 20.99 18.09 1.44
C TRP A 94 21.32 17.87 -0.04
N PRO A 95 21.31 16.62 -0.50
CA PRO A 95 21.63 16.31 -1.88
C PRO A 95 20.59 16.89 -2.84
N GLN A 96 21.07 17.34 -4.00
CA GLN A 96 20.22 17.71 -5.12
C GLN A 96 19.60 16.44 -5.72
N VAL A 97 18.31 16.48 -5.97
CA VAL A 97 17.59 15.39 -6.63
C VAL A 97 17.65 15.63 -8.15
N PRO A 98 18.34 14.78 -8.91
CA PRO A 98 18.43 14.96 -10.35
C PRO A 98 17.08 14.71 -11.02
N GLN A 99 16.83 15.41 -12.12
CA GLN A 99 15.69 15.09 -12.95
C GLN A 99 15.91 13.73 -13.60
N ALA A 100 14.94 12.85 -13.47
CA ALA A 100 15.00 11.53 -14.05
C ALA A 100 13.65 11.12 -14.62
N GLU A 101 13.69 10.37 -15.71
CA GLU A 101 12.49 9.80 -16.28
C GLU A 101 11.93 8.66 -15.43
N ARG A 102 10.62 8.48 -15.49
CA ARG A 102 9.91 7.34 -14.88
C ARG A 102 10.06 7.19 -13.37
N MET A 103 10.23 8.26 -12.62
CA MET A 103 10.15 8.20 -11.16
C MET A 103 8.69 7.96 -10.71
N ARG A 104 8.32 6.70 -10.68
CA ARG A 104 6.99 6.22 -10.26
C ARG A 104 7.11 4.86 -9.60
N THR A 105 6.11 4.48 -8.84
CA THR A 105 6.06 3.20 -8.11
C THR A 105 6.41 2.01 -8.99
N GLY A 106 7.31 1.18 -8.50
CA GLY A 106 7.86 0.02 -9.19
C GLY A 106 9.06 0.31 -10.11
N ALA A 107 9.40 1.57 -10.37
CA ALA A 107 10.57 1.91 -11.19
C ALA A 107 11.86 1.84 -10.38
N ARG A 108 12.97 1.46 -11.05
CA ARG A 108 14.34 1.55 -10.55
C ARG A 108 15.04 2.72 -11.22
N ASN A 109 15.63 3.60 -10.41
CA ASN A 109 16.38 4.72 -10.92
C ASN A 109 17.39 5.22 -9.86
N PRO A 110 18.67 5.42 -10.20
CA PRO A 110 19.67 5.92 -9.26
C PRO A 110 19.29 7.28 -8.60
N ALA A 111 18.51 8.11 -9.29
CA ALA A 111 18.01 9.36 -8.72
C ALA A 111 17.11 9.17 -7.50
N VAL A 112 16.52 7.98 -7.33
CA VAL A 112 15.69 7.64 -6.16
C VAL A 112 16.51 7.62 -4.89
N ILE A 113 17.79 7.28 -4.94
CA ILE A 113 18.68 7.31 -3.78
C ILE A 113 18.76 8.74 -3.22
N ALA A 114 19.08 9.72 -4.08
CA ALA A 114 19.14 11.12 -3.69
C ALA A 114 17.77 11.64 -3.21
N LEU A 115 16.69 11.22 -3.85
CA LEU A 115 15.32 11.54 -3.44
C LEU A 115 15.00 11.00 -2.04
N ARG A 116 15.36 9.75 -1.74
CA ARG A 116 15.17 9.15 -0.42
C ARG A 116 15.93 9.93 0.65
N GLN A 117 17.21 10.18 0.44
CA GLN A 117 18.04 10.95 1.37
C GLN A 117 17.43 12.34 1.62
N ARG A 118 17.02 13.02 0.56
CA ARG A 118 16.38 14.33 0.67
C ARG A 118 15.09 14.31 1.49
N LEU A 119 14.21 13.31 1.24
CA LEU A 119 12.94 13.15 1.95
C LEU A 119 13.15 12.72 3.41
N THR A 120 14.16 11.93 3.70
CA THR A 120 14.54 11.56 5.08
C THR A 120 15.02 12.79 5.86
N LEU A 121 15.91 13.59 5.28
CA LEU A 121 16.40 14.82 5.90
C LEU A 121 15.27 15.83 6.14
N SER A 122 14.26 15.89 5.28
CA SER A 122 13.10 16.76 5.51
C SER A 122 12.04 16.17 6.45
N GLY A 123 12.21 14.92 6.87
CA GLY A 123 11.27 14.23 7.77
C GLY A 123 10.02 13.71 7.06
N ASP A 124 10.02 13.67 5.75
CA ASP A 124 8.91 13.13 4.96
C ASP A 124 9.03 11.60 4.78
N LEU A 125 10.24 11.04 4.87
CA LEU A 125 10.52 9.60 4.82
C LEU A 125 11.14 9.13 6.14
N ASP A 126 10.74 7.95 6.60
CA ASP A 126 11.30 7.35 7.79
C ASP A 126 12.78 6.99 7.59
N PRO A 127 13.69 7.29 8.54
CA PRO A 127 15.10 6.95 8.44
C PRO A 127 15.40 5.45 8.34
N SER A 128 14.48 4.60 8.81
CA SER A 128 14.61 3.14 8.70
C SER A 128 14.36 2.62 7.27
N ALA A 129 13.87 3.47 6.37
CA ALA A 129 13.70 3.09 4.97
C ALA A 129 15.07 2.77 4.35
N VAL A 130 15.22 1.53 3.87
CA VAL A 130 16.47 1.06 3.28
C VAL A 130 16.88 1.91 2.09
N GLU A 131 18.13 2.34 2.04
CA GLU A 131 18.68 3.02 0.87
C GLU A 131 18.72 2.07 -0.33
N ASN A 132 17.88 2.33 -1.31
CA ASN A 132 17.85 1.61 -2.57
C ASN A 132 17.37 2.52 -3.71
N ASP A 133 17.52 2.04 -4.92
CA ASP A 133 17.14 2.73 -6.16
C ASP A 133 15.70 2.50 -6.60
N ILE A 134 14.89 1.80 -5.77
CA ILE A 134 13.50 1.47 -6.09
C ILE A 134 12.57 2.57 -5.61
N TYR A 135 11.74 3.06 -6.51
CA TYR A 135 10.63 3.95 -6.18
C TYR A 135 9.46 3.08 -5.66
N ASP A 136 9.42 2.84 -4.38
CA ASP A 136 8.38 2.05 -3.73
C ASP A 136 7.22 2.91 -3.19
N SER A 137 6.24 2.26 -2.56
CA SER A 137 5.08 2.93 -1.97
C SER A 137 5.46 3.87 -0.81
N TYR A 138 6.54 3.61 -0.10
CA TYR A 138 7.03 4.48 0.98
C TYR A 138 7.56 5.80 0.41
N VAL A 139 8.34 5.73 -0.68
CA VAL A 139 8.82 6.92 -1.40
C VAL A 139 7.65 7.68 -1.99
N GLU A 140 6.69 7.01 -2.61
CA GLU A 140 5.49 7.66 -3.14
C GLU A 140 4.72 8.41 -2.06
N ALA A 141 4.48 7.77 -0.91
CA ALA A 141 3.81 8.39 0.22
C ALA A 141 4.61 9.58 0.78
N ALA A 142 5.93 9.46 0.84
CA ALA A 142 6.81 10.56 1.28
C ALA A 142 6.77 11.74 0.30
N VAL A 143 6.78 11.48 -1.01
CA VAL A 143 6.61 12.52 -2.03
C VAL A 143 5.26 13.21 -1.91
N LYS A 144 4.18 12.45 -1.71
CA LYS A 144 2.84 13.02 -1.47
C LYS A 144 2.81 13.94 -0.23
N ARG A 145 3.43 13.52 0.89
CA ARG A 145 3.55 14.37 2.09
C ARG A 145 4.31 15.65 1.80
N PHE A 146 5.46 15.53 1.13
CA PHE A 146 6.26 16.68 0.71
C PHE A 146 5.44 17.63 -0.17
N GLN A 147 4.78 17.13 -1.20
CA GLN A 147 3.94 17.91 -2.12
C GLN A 147 2.83 18.65 -1.38
N ALA A 148 2.07 17.94 -0.53
CA ALA A 148 0.98 18.51 0.25
C ALA A 148 1.47 19.68 1.13
N ARG A 149 2.61 19.51 1.81
CA ARG A 149 3.21 20.53 2.69
C ARG A 149 3.71 21.75 1.91
N HIS A 150 4.03 21.59 0.64
CA HIS A 150 4.51 22.68 -0.25
C HIS A 150 3.41 23.25 -1.15
N GLY A 151 2.13 22.89 -0.93
CA GLY A 151 1.02 23.37 -1.75
C GLY A 151 1.05 22.88 -3.20
N ILE A 152 1.74 21.76 -3.45
CA ILE A 152 1.82 21.11 -4.76
C ILE A 152 0.78 19.98 -4.77
N SER A 153 0.17 19.71 -5.93
CA SER A 153 -0.73 18.56 -6.07
C SER A 153 -0.05 17.26 -5.63
N ALA A 154 -0.66 16.54 -4.68
CA ALA A 154 -0.09 15.36 -4.04
C ALA A 154 -0.31 14.10 -4.89
N ASP A 155 0.23 14.10 -6.11
CA ASP A 155 0.14 12.99 -7.05
C ASP A 155 1.17 11.87 -6.80
N GLY A 156 2.15 12.12 -5.94
CA GLY A 156 3.22 11.18 -5.64
C GLY A 156 4.25 11.03 -6.76
N ARG A 157 4.32 11.98 -7.69
CA ARG A 157 5.30 11.99 -8.78
C ARG A 157 6.20 13.21 -8.67
N PRO A 158 7.52 13.06 -8.63
CA PRO A 158 8.43 14.18 -8.55
C PRO A 158 8.58 14.87 -9.91
N GLY A 159 7.50 15.58 -10.33
CA GLY A 159 7.50 16.43 -11.53
C GLY A 159 8.32 17.69 -11.33
N ALA A 160 8.38 18.55 -12.37
CA ALA A 160 9.22 19.75 -12.39
C ALA A 160 9.02 20.69 -11.19
N LEU A 161 7.77 20.93 -10.76
CA LEU A 161 7.47 21.76 -9.59
C LEU A 161 7.95 21.11 -8.29
N THR A 162 7.77 19.80 -8.15
CA THR A 162 8.22 19.04 -6.98
C THR A 162 9.75 19.04 -6.90
N LEU A 163 10.43 18.79 -8.02
CA LEU A 163 11.89 18.83 -8.08
C LEU A 163 12.45 20.23 -7.78
N LYS A 164 11.82 21.28 -8.31
CA LYS A 164 12.19 22.66 -7.98
C LYS A 164 12.08 22.92 -6.47
N ALA A 165 11.00 22.45 -5.83
CA ALA A 165 10.82 22.60 -4.39
C ALA A 165 11.80 21.73 -3.59
N LEU A 166 12.08 20.49 -4.00
CA LEU A 166 13.05 19.61 -3.35
C LEU A 166 14.47 20.20 -3.37
N ASN A 167 14.83 20.85 -4.47
CA ASN A 167 16.18 21.35 -4.75
C ASN A 167 16.44 22.77 -4.23
N VAL A 168 15.49 23.39 -3.52
CA VAL A 168 15.78 24.64 -2.80
C VAL A 168 16.82 24.34 -1.73
N PRO A 169 17.97 25.04 -1.68
CA PRO A 169 19.01 24.85 -0.69
C PRO A 169 18.51 24.99 0.75
N ALA A 170 19.18 24.29 1.70
CA ALA A 170 18.77 24.31 3.11
C ALA A 170 18.87 25.70 3.71
N GLU A 171 19.85 26.48 3.27
CA GLU A 171 20.12 27.86 3.73
C GLU A 171 19.01 28.85 3.34
N GLN A 172 18.15 28.46 2.38
CA GLN A 172 17.06 29.30 1.90
C GLN A 172 15.70 28.89 2.49
N ARG A 173 15.71 27.96 3.44
CA ARG A 173 14.52 27.45 4.14
C ARG A 173 14.45 28.03 5.55
#